data_4a61826c9732d65c5f136618a39f2ffc
#
_entry.id   4a61826c9732d65c5f136618a39f2ffc
#
_cell.length_a   1.000
_cell.length_b   1.000
_cell.length_c   1.000
_cell.angle_alpha   90.00
_cell.angle_beta   90.00
_cell.angle_gamma   90.00
#
_symmetry.space_group_name_H-M   'P 1'
#
loop_
_entity.id
_entity.type
_entity.pdbx_description
1 polymer ?
#
loop_
_entity_poly.entity_id
_entity_poly.type
_entity_poly.pdbx_seq_one_letter_code
_entity_poly.pdbx_strand_id
1 'polypeptide(L)'
;MSIKKAVVLSAGEGKRLRPLTYTRPKCMIQLAGKPILYHVINSLADAGIGEIIAVVKYQSKTITDYFTPAVQSELGVKIQFIEQGDNYGTAAAFLEAEKYIDEPFIGMAGDIITDSNAISRLMSGFEGQAAACFKQLGAAEEQYGTAVIEGGIVKGFEEKSKSSRSNLVNCSIYAFGPEIFRLLSQIRLSKRKEYEVTDLFSMADVKAVVLEDEYWLDMGMPWQLFNANEFLLSQLPGKRGIIEDSTIKGPVYMEEGARIFASYVEGPLYLGKNSEI
;
A
#
# COMPACT_ATOMS: atom_id res chain seq x y z
N MET A 1 -9.19 18.90 -9.39
CA MET A 1 -8.90 17.94 -10.48
C MET A 1 -9.12 16.53 -9.96
N SER A 2 -9.72 15.63 -10.74
CA SER A 2 -9.89 14.23 -10.32
C SER A 2 -8.72 13.42 -10.87
N ILE A 3 -7.85 12.94 -10.01
CA ILE A 3 -6.76 12.01 -10.38
C ILE A 3 -7.39 10.66 -10.72
N LYS A 4 -6.99 10.03 -11.82
CA LYS A 4 -7.56 8.76 -12.32
C LYS A 4 -6.52 7.65 -12.47
N LYS A 5 -5.23 7.98 -12.43
CA LYS A 5 -4.11 7.05 -12.58
C LYS A 5 -3.35 6.85 -11.27
N ALA A 6 -2.81 5.66 -11.08
CA ALA A 6 -1.86 5.38 -10.00
C ALA A 6 -0.65 4.58 -10.50
N VAL A 7 0.50 4.80 -9.86
CA VAL A 7 1.72 3.99 -9.99
C VAL A 7 1.94 3.27 -8.66
N VAL A 8 1.90 1.93 -8.69
CA VAL A 8 2.04 1.08 -7.49
C VAL A 8 3.36 0.32 -7.54
N LEU A 9 4.20 0.53 -6.54
CA LEU A 9 5.53 -0.06 -6.46
C LEU A 9 5.48 -1.44 -5.79
N SER A 10 5.60 -2.51 -6.59
CA SER A 10 5.47 -3.90 -6.15
C SER A 10 6.68 -4.77 -6.48
N ALA A 11 7.86 -4.15 -6.66
CA ALA A 11 9.08 -4.83 -7.11
C ALA A 11 9.92 -5.45 -5.97
N GLY A 12 9.60 -5.16 -4.69
CA GLY A 12 10.40 -5.53 -3.53
C GLY A 12 10.34 -7.01 -3.15
N GLU A 13 11.47 -7.60 -2.74
CA GLU A 13 11.56 -8.99 -2.26
C GLU A 13 10.90 -9.24 -0.90
N GLY A 14 10.85 -8.22 -0.02
CA GLY A 14 10.33 -8.37 1.35
C GLY A 14 11.20 -9.24 2.27
N LYS A 15 12.52 -9.09 2.24
CA LYS A 15 13.49 -9.93 3.01
C LYS A 15 13.20 -10.05 4.49
N ARG A 16 12.65 -9.00 5.13
CA ARG A 16 12.29 -8.99 6.56
C ARG A 16 11.12 -9.92 6.91
N LEU A 17 10.33 -10.33 5.92
CA LEU A 17 9.20 -11.25 6.08
C LEU A 17 9.55 -12.70 5.71
N ARG A 18 10.83 -13.03 5.51
CA ARG A 18 11.23 -14.42 5.31
C ARG A 18 10.93 -15.26 6.56
N PRO A 19 10.45 -16.50 6.44
CA PRO A 19 10.43 -17.33 5.22
C PRO A 19 9.21 -17.13 4.30
N LEU A 20 8.19 -16.33 4.65
CA LEU A 20 6.95 -16.15 3.87
C LEU A 20 7.20 -15.67 2.43
N THR A 21 8.29 -14.90 2.23
CA THR A 21 8.64 -14.31 0.95
C THR A 21 9.68 -15.10 0.14
N TYR A 22 9.98 -16.35 0.50
CA TYR A 22 10.83 -17.20 -0.34
C TYR A 22 10.15 -17.66 -1.63
N THR A 23 8.84 -17.87 -1.57
CA THR A 23 8.05 -18.42 -2.69
C THR A 23 7.12 -17.43 -3.35
N ARG A 24 7.05 -16.20 -2.85
CA ARG A 24 6.17 -15.13 -3.37
C ARG A 24 6.68 -13.74 -3.00
N PRO A 25 6.37 -12.69 -3.78
CA PRO A 25 6.66 -11.32 -3.39
C PRO A 25 5.88 -10.94 -2.12
N LYS A 26 6.40 -9.99 -1.35
CA LYS A 26 5.76 -9.46 -0.14
C LYS A 26 4.30 -9.06 -0.37
N CYS A 27 4.03 -8.35 -1.46
CA CYS A 27 2.69 -7.87 -1.82
C CYS A 27 1.70 -9.01 -2.18
N MET A 28 2.19 -10.25 -2.31
CA MET A 28 1.36 -11.45 -2.57
C MET A 28 1.12 -12.31 -1.32
N ILE A 29 1.55 -11.87 -0.13
CA ILE A 29 1.12 -12.48 1.14
C ILE A 29 -0.37 -12.21 1.30
N GLN A 30 -1.11 -13.23 1.73
CA GLN A 30 -2.56 -13.15 1.86
C GLN A 30 -2.98 -12.61 3.22
N LEU A 31 -3.92 -11.67 3.21
CA LEU A 31 -4.62 -11.12 4.37
C LEU A 31 -6.12 -11.14 4.06
N ALA A 32 -6.95 -11.57 5.00
CA ALA A 32 -8.40 -11.66 4.84
C ALA A 32 -8.83 -12.33 3.50
N GLY A 33 -8.09 -13.40 3.10
CA GLY A 33 -8.38 -14.19 1.91
C GLY A 33 -7.89 -13.64 0.57
N LYS A 34 -7.28 -12.45 0.53
CA LYS A 34 -6.77 -11.81 -0.70
C LYS A 34 -5.32 -11.36 -0.52
N PRO A 35 -4.49 -11.26 -1.59
CA PRO A 35 -3.14 -10.70 -1.47
C PRO A 35 -3.12 -9.25 -0.98
N ILE A 36 -2.04 -8.83 -0.30
CA ILE A 36 -1.83 -7.44 0.10
C ILE A 36 -2.06 -6.48 -1.08
N LEU A 37 -1.50 -6.78 -2.24
CA LEU A 37 -1.65 -5.92 -3.43
C LEU A 37 -3.10 -5.81 -3.91
N TYR A 38 -3.94 -6.83 -3.70
CA TYR A 38 -5.37 -6.73 -3.98
C TYR A 38 -6.01 -5.63 -3.12
N HIS A 39 -5.71 -5.60 -1.81
CA HIS A 39 -6.25 -4.58 -0.91
C HIS A 39 -5.74 -3.19 -1.24
N VAL A 40 -4.45 -3.05 -1.62
CA VAL A 40 -3.88 -1.78 -2.11
C VAL A 40 -4.64 -1.27 -3.34
N ILE A 41 -4.86 -2.13 -4.32
CA ILE A 41 -5.57 -1.76 -5.56
C ILE A 41 -7.05 -1.47 -5.27
N ASN A 42 -7.68 -2.24 -4.38
CA ASN A 42 -9.07 -2.00 -3.98
C ASN A 42 -9.24 -0.62 -3.32
N SER A 43 -8.34 -0.22 -2.41
CA SER A 43 -8.41 1.11 -1.78
C SER A 43 -8.22 2.25 -2.80
N LEU A 44 -7.40 2.05 -3.82
CA LEU A 44 -7.24 2.97 -4.95
C LEU A 44 -8.53 3.04 -5.80
N ALA A 45 -9.12 1.89 -6.13
CA ALA A 45 -10.37 1.81 -6.88
C ALA A 45 -11.53 2.48 -6.14
N ASP A 46 -11.67 2.22 -4.84
CA ASP A 46 -12.68 2.85 -3.97
C ASP A 46 -12.51 4.38 -3.86
N ALA A 47 -11.27 4.88 -4.02
CA ALA A 47 -10.98 6.31 -4.14
C ALA A 47 -11.23 6.88 -5.54
N GLY A 48 -11.65 6.05 -6.51
CA GLY A 48 -12.01 6.45 -7.86
C GLY A 48 -10.87 6.43 -8.88
N ILE A 49 -9.77 5.72 -8.59
CA ILE A 49 -8.67 5.45 -9.52
C ILE A 49 -9.05 4.26 -10.40
N GLY A 50 -9.05 4.44 -11.73
CA GLY A 50 -9.43 3.40 -12.69
C GLY A 50 -8.27 2.78 -13.47
N GLU A 51 -7.11 3.45 -13.51
CA GLU A 51 -5.92 3.00 -14.27
C GLU A 51 -4.71 2.86 -13.33
N ILE A 52 -4.09 1.69 -13.34
CA ILE A 52 -2.97 1.37 -12.45
C ILE A 52 -1.78 0.88 -13.26
N ILE A 53 -0.62 1.47 -13.02
CA ILE A 53 0.66 1.00 -13.51
C ILE A 53 1.36 0.34 -12.33
N ALA A 54 1.48 -0.99 -12.37
CA ALA A 54 2.13 -1.77 -11.33
C ALA A 54 3.59 -2.06 -11.73
N VAL A 55 4.53 -1.49 -10.98
CA VAL A 55 5.96 -1.75 -11.18
C VAL A 55 6.33 -3.01 -10.43
N VAL A 56 6.77 -4.03 -11.14
CA VAL A 56 7.06 -5.37 -10.62
C VAL A 56 8.51 -5.78 -10.92
N LYS A 57 9.07 -6.73 -10.16
CA LYS A 57 10.38 -7.34 -10.45
C LYS A 57 10.48 -8.75 -9.84
N TYR A 58 10.67 -8.83 -8.52
CA TYR A 58 10.84 -10.11 -7.83
C TYR A 58 9.60 -10.97 -7.99
N GLN A 59 9.78 -12.17 -8.57
CA GLN A 59 8.70 -13.13 -8.84
C GLN A 59 7.45 -12.50 -9.49
N SER A 60 7.65 -11.57 -10.43
CA SER A 60 6.61 -10.81 -11.11
C SER A 60 5.49 -11.68 -11.70
N LYS A 61 5.83 -12.89 -12.16
CA LYS A 61 4.85 -13.85 -12.70
C LYS A 61 3.77 -14.20 -11.68
N THR A 62 4.09 -14.33 -10.38
CA THR A 62 3.09 -14.60 -9.34
C THR A 62 2.06 -13.47 -9.23
N ILE A 63 2.48 -12.23 -9.48
CA ILE A 63 1.60 -11.06 -9.48
C ILE A 63 0.72 -11.07 -10.74
N THR A 64 1.33 -11.18 -11.92
CA THR A 64 0.61 -11.11 -13.19
C THR A 64 -0.39 -12.25 -13.37
N ASP A 65 -0.05 -13.46 -12.91
CA ASP A 65 -0.94 -14.63 -12.96
C ASP A 65 -2.17 -14.46 -12.05
N TYR A 66 -2.04 -13.74 -10.92
CA TYR A 66 -3.16 -13.48 -10.01
C TYR A 66 -4.14 -12.42 -10.56
N PHE A 67 -3.62 -11.30 -11.07
CA PHE A 67 -4.45 -10.19 -11.56
C PHE A 67 -4.95 -10.43 -12.99
N THR A 68 -5.68 -11.51 -13.17
CA THR A 68 -6.36 -11.85 -14.44
C THR A 68 -7.37 -10.77 -14.84
N PRO A 69 -7.84 -10.75 -16.11
CA PRO A 69 -8.92 -9.84 -16.52
C PRO A 69 -10.18 -9.94 -15.63
N ALA A 70 -10.47 -11.13 -15.09
CA ALA A 70 -11.60 -11.31 -14.18
C ALA A 70 -11.39 -10.58 -12.85
N VAL A 71 -10.21 -10.68 -12.25
CA VAL A 71 -9.85 -9.97 -11.00
C VAL A 71 -9.82 -8.46 -11.23
N GLN A 72 -9.28 -8.00 -12.35
CA GLN A 72 -9.29 -6.58 -12.72
C GLN A 72 -10.71 -6.04 -12.89
N SER A 73 -11.59 -6.82 -13.51
CA SER A 73 -13.01 -6.48 -13.67
C SER A 73 -13.74 -6.46 -12.31
N GLU A 74 -13.43 -7.39 -11.40
CA GLU A 74 -13.95 -7.40 -10.02
C GLU A 74 -13.60 -6.12 -9.28
N LEU A 75 -12.36 -5.63 -9.44
CA LEU A 75 -11.85 -4.41 -8.84
C LEU A 75 -12.27 -3.12 -9.56
N GLY A 76 -12.83 -3.23 -10.77
CA GLY A 76 -13.20 -2.07 -11.59
C GLY A 76 -12.01 -1.26 -12.12
N VAL A 77 -10.84 -1.88 -12.27
CA VAL A 77 -9.60 -1.21 -12.71
C VAL A 77 -8.97 -1.88 -13.92
N LYS A 78 -8.13 -1.13 -14.63
CA LYS A 78 -7.19 -1.65 -15.62
C LYS A 78 -5.77 -1.60 -15.05
N ILE A 79 -5.05 -2.71 -15.10
CA ILE A 79 -3.69 -2.79 -14.58
C ILE A 79 -2.72 -3.07 -15.73
N GLN A 80 -1.72 -2.21 -15.86
CA GLN A 80 -0.58 -2.41 -16.71
C GLN A 80 0.64 -2.77 -15.86
N PHE A 81 1.24 -3.92 -16.12
CA PHE A 81 2.46 -4.36 -15.42
C PHE A 81 3.68 -3.92 -16.22
N ILE A 82 4.64 -3.31 -15.51
CA ILE A 82 5.93 -2.91 -16.07
C ILE A 82 7.05 -3.44 -15.17
N GLU A 83 8.16 -3.86 -15.77
CA GLU A 83 9.27 -4.43 -15.01
C GLU A 83 10.25 -3.33 -14.59
N GLN A 84 10.66 -3.32 -13.32
CA GLN A 84 11.71 -2.44 -12.83
C GLN A 84 13.06 -2.89 -13.38
N GLY A 85 13.80 -1.96 -13.97
CA GLY A 85 15.15 -2.19 -14.48
C GLY A 85 16.20 -2.46 -13.37
N ASP A 86 17.47 -2.26 -13.68
CA ASP A 86 18.58 -2.60 -12.78
C ASP A 86 18.77 -1.61 -11.65
N ASN A 87 18.31 -0.38 -11.81
CA ASN A 87 18.37 0.63 -10.76
C ASN A 87 17.41 0.28 -9.62
N TYR A 88 17.94 0.26 -8.39
CA TYR A 88 17.19 -0.12 -7.21
C TYR A 88 16.77 1.11 -6.38
N GLY A 89 15.53 1.12 -5.92
CA GLY A 89 14.95 2.16 -5.07
C GLY A 89 13.62 2.68 -5.59
N THR A 90 12.92 3.43 -4.76
CA THR A 90 11.56 3.90 -5.02
C THR A 90 11.50 4.96 -6.12
N ALA A 91 12.47 5.87 -6.20
CA ALA A 91 12.54 6.85 -7.29
C ALA A 91 12.81 6.17 -8.64
N ALA A 92 13.73 5.19 -8.68
CA ALA A 92 14.02 4.42 -9.89
C ALA A 92 12.78 3.64 -10.34
N ALA A 93 12.01 3.06 -9.41
CA ALA A 93 10.78 2.36 -9.74
C ALA A 93 9.70 3.29 -10.32
N PHE A 94 9.55 4.50 -9.78
CA PHE A 94 8.63 5.49 -10.37
C PHE A 94 9.06 5.90 -11.79
N LEU A 95 10.35 6.08 -12.05
CA LEU A 95 10.86 6.47 -13.38
C LEU A 95 10.48 5.47 -14.48
N GLU A 96 10.32 4.17 -14.17
CA GLU A 96 9.86 3.18 -15.15
C GLU A 96 8.45 3.50 -15.69
N ALA A 97 7.65 4.25 -14.91
CA ALA A 97 6.29 4.62 -15.30
C ALA A 97 6.22 5.91 -16.16
N GLU A 98 7.31 6.68 -16.33
CA GLU A 98 7.32 7.99 -16.98
C GLU A 98 6.59 8.00 -18.33
N LYS A 99 6.87 7.06 -19.20
CA LYS A 99 6.28 7.00 -20.56
C LYS A 99 4.78 6.65 -20.60
N TYR A 100 4.19 6.31 -19.46
CA TYR A 100 2.77 5.94 -19.34
C TYR A 100 1.94 7.00 -18.61
N ILE A 101 2.60 8.03 -18.08
CA ILE A 101 1.98 9.07 -17.24
C ILE A 101 2.11 10.44 -17.91
N ASP A 102 0.99 11.05 -18.23
CA ASP A 102 0.86 12.36 -18.85
C ASP A 102 -0.06 13.32 -18.06
N GLU A 103 -0.57 12.87 -16.94
CA GLU A 103 -1.48 13.59 -16.05
C GLU A 103 -1.12 13.35 -14.57
N PRO A 104 -1.68 14.13 -13.62
CA PRO A 104 -1.46 13.86 -12.19
C PRO A 104 -1.85 12.44 -11.80
N PHE A 105 -1.06 11.83 -10.91
CA PHE A 105 -1.23 10.44 -10.49
C PHE A 105 -0.97 10.22 -8.99
N ILE A 106 -1.51 9.15 -8.45
CA ILE A 106 -1.16 8.65 -7.11
C ILE A 106 0.05 7.72 -7.23
N GLY A 107 1.11 8.00 -6.47
CA GLY A 107 2.24 7.08 -6.28
C GLY A 107 2.10 6.36 -4.95
N MET A 108 2.15 5.02 -4.93
CA MET A 108 1.95 4.26 -3.69
C MET A 108 2.83 3.02 -3.63
N ALA A 109 3.33 2.69 -2.43
CA ALA A 109 3.99 1.41 -2.22
C ALA A 109 2.94 0.26 -2.20
N GLY A 110 3.25 -0.85 -2.87
CA GLY A 110 2.35 -2.00 -3.04
C GLY A 110 2.19 -2.89 -1.79
N ASP A 111 2.65 -2.42 -0.65
CA ASP A 111 2.65 -3.11 0.64
C ASP A 111 2.08 -2.24 1.79
N ILE A 112 1.34 -1.20 1.45
CA ILE A 112 0.64 -0.33 2.40
C ILE A 112 -0.83 -0.71 2.46
N ILE A 113 -1.32 -1.07 3.63
CA ILE A 113 -2.77 -1.21 3.88
C ILE A 113 -3.30 0.13 4.37
N THR A 114 -4.28 0.66 3.65
CA THR A 114 -4.95 1.92 3.98
C THR A 114 -6.40 1.88 3.51
N ASP A 115 -7.24 2.74 4.07
CA ASP A 115 -8.58 2.97 3.53
C ASP A 115 -8.58 3.99 2.38
N SER A 116 -9.66 4.04 1.62
CA SER A 116 -9.81 4.98 0.49
C SER A 116 -9.89 6.44 0.93
N ASN A 117 -10.21 6.72 2.19
CA ASN A 117 -10.30 8.09 2.71
C ASN A 117 -8.91 8.74 2.77
N ALA A 118 -7.86 7.99 3.11
CA ALA A 118 -6.49 8.49 3.07
C ALA A 118 -6.08 8.96 1.68
N ILE A 119 -6.43 8.18 0.64
CA ILE A 119 -6.17 8.53 -0.77
C ILE A 119 -7.00 9.75 -1.19
N SER A 120 -8.27 9.78 -0.81
CA SER A 120 -9.18 10.89 -1.10
C SER A 120 -8.74 12.19 -0.41
N ARG A 121 -8.26 12.12 0.84
CA ARG A 121 -7.67 13.25 1.57
C ARG A 121 -6.44 13.76 0.85
N LEU A 122 -5.55 12.89 0.39
CA LEU A 122 -4.37 13.28 -0.39
C LEU A 122 -4.75 13.98 -1.70
N MET A 123 -5.70 13.41 -2.47
CA MET A 123 -6.17 14.03 -3.71
C MET A 123 -6.79 15.41 -3.47
N SER A 124 -7.55 15.57 -2.39
CA SER A 124 -8.15 16.86 -2.02
C SER A 124 -7.10 17.89 -1.57
N GLY A 125 -6.01 17.43 -0.97
CA GLY A 125 -4.90 18.27 -0.53
C GLY A 125 -3.87 18.56 -1.63
N PHE A 126 -3.94 17.91 -2.79
CA PHE A 126 -2.98 18.10 -3.88
C PHE A 126 -3.23 19.41 -4.64
N GLU A 127 -2.28 20.33 -4.58
CA GLU A 127 -2.35 21.66 -5.19
C GLU A 127 -1.06 21.97 -5.95
N GLY A 128 -0.65 21.15 -6.90
CA GLY A 128 0.53 21.47 -7.66
C GLY A 128 1.40 20.27 -8.00
N GLN A 129 2.73 20.40 -7.80
CA GLN A 129 3.70 19.45 -8.31
C GLN A 129 3.76 18.15 -7.49
N ALA A 130 3.72 18.25 -6.16
CA ALA A 130 3.86 17.10 -5.28
C ALA A 130 3.15 17.28 -3.93
N ALA A 131 2.53 16.20 -3.45
CA ALA A 131 2.05 16.05 -2.07
C ALA A 131 2.37 14.66 -1.54
N ALA A 132 2.50 14.52 -0.23
CA ALA A 132 2.78 13.25 0.44
C ALA A 132 1.94 13.10 1.70
N CYS A 133 1.50 11.86 1.99
CA CYS A 133 0.82 11.54 3.24
C CYS A 133 1.81 11.29 4.37
N PHE A 134 1.45 11.79 5.55
CA PHE A 134 2.14 11.56 6.82
C PHE A 134 1.15 11.11 7.88
N LYS A 135 1.58 10.22 8.78
CA LYS A 135 0.80 9.78 9.94
C LYS A 135 1.57 10.08 11.21
N GLN A 136 0.91 10.67 12.19
CA GLN A 136 1.51 10.86 13.51
C GLN A 136 1.44 9.56 14.30
N LEU A 137 2.60 9.05 14.74
CA LEU A 137 2.70 7.91 15.64
C LEU A 137 2.93 8.38 17.08
N GLY A 138 2.56 7.52 18.05
CA GLY A 138 2.74 7.83 19.47
C GLY A 138 4.21 8.02 19.88
N ALA A 139 5.13 7.32 19.22
CA ALA A 139 6.57 7.49 19.34
C ALA A 139 7.24 7.37 17.96
N ALA A 140 8.42 8.00 17.82
CA ALA A 140 9.24 7.81 16.62
C ALA A 140 9.74 6.35 16.59
N GLU A 141 9.42 5.64 15.50
CA GLU A 141 9.90 4.28 15.28
C GLU A 141 11.06 4.30 14.28
N GLU A 142 12.20 3.71 14.66
CA GLU A 142 13.44 3.69 13.85
C GLU A 142 13.26 3.05 12.45
N GLN A 143 12.16 2.33 12.22
CA GLN A 143 11.90 1.68 10.95
C GLN A 143 11.33 2.63 9.88
N TYR A 144 10.85 3.81 10.24
CA TYR A 144 10.20 4.76 9.34
C TYR A 144 11.07 5.99 9.08
N GLY A 145 10.88 6.57 7.90
CA GLY A 145 11.34 7.93 7.63
C GLY A 145 10.35 8.95 8.20
N THR A 146 10.87 9.99 8.84
CA THR A 146 10.08 11.01 9.54
C THR A 146 10.32 12.39 8.97
N ALA A 147 9.28 13.23 8.97
CA ALA A 147 9.29 14.57 8.40
C ALA A 147 9.13 15.67 9.45
N VAL A 148 9.79 16.80 9.21
CA VAL A 148 9.48 18.09 9.85
C VAL A 148 8.65 18.90 8.87
N ILE A 149 7.46 19.35 9.32
CA ILE A 149 6.49 20.06 8.49
C ILE A 149 6.34 21.48 9.04
N GLU A 150 6.48 22.49 8.19
CA GLU A 150 6.26 23.88 8.51
C GLU A 150 5.39 24.54 7.43
N GLY A 151 4.31 25.23 7.85
CA GLY A 151 3.37 25.85 6.92
C GLY A 151 2.71 24.89 5.93
N GLY A 152 2.56 23.61 6.31
CA GLY A 152 1.98 22.57 5.43
C GLY A 152 2.93 22.02 4.36
N ILE A 153 4.22 22.38 4.42
CA ILE A 153 5.27 21.91 3.50
C ILE A 153 6.31 21.11 4.26
N VAL A 154 6.82 20.05 3.64
CA VAL A 154 7.93 19.26 4.19
C VAL A 154 9.21 20.09 4.13
N LYS A 155 9.80 20.40 5.27
CA LYS A 155 11.04 21.21 5.39
C LYS A 155 12.25 20.39 5.82
N GLY A 156 12.05 19.17 6.30
CA GLY A 156 13.11 18.26 6.67
C GLY A 156 12.62 16.82 6.64
N PHE A 157 13.52 15.90 6.34
CA PHE A 157 13.22 14.48 6.33
C PHE A 157 14.44 13.69 6.85
N GLU A 158 14.18 12.74 7.73
CA GLU A 158 15.19 11.85 8.30
C GLU A 158 14.80 10.41 8.01
N GLU A 159 15.55 9.73 7.14
CA GLU A 159 15.29 8.33 6.79
C GLU A 159 15.82 7.40 7.88
N LYS A 160 14.91 6.70 8.58
CA LYS A 160 15.22 5.65 9.58
C LYS A 160 16.26 6.07 10.62
N SER A 161 16.06 7.25 11.20
CA SER A 161 16.96 7.84 12.20
C SER A 161 16.64 7.34 13.61
N LYS A 162 17.68 6.95 14.36
CA LYS A 162 17.58 6.59 15.80
C LYS A 162 17.28 7.79 16.71
N SER A 163 17.49 8.99 16.21
CA SER A 163 17.36 10.24 16.95
C SER A 163 16.39 11.21 16.26
N SER A 164 15.34 10.67 15.62
CA SER A 164 14.37 11.50 14.93
C SER A 164 13.74 12.54 15.87
N ARG A 165 13.65 13.79 15.36
CA ARG A 165 13.03 14.91 16.06
C ARG A 165 11.53 14.99 15.84
N SER A 166 10.97 14.11 15.02
CA SER A 166 9.59 14.08 14.63
C SER A 166 9.02 12.66 14.76
N ASN A 167 7.72 12.57 15.04
CA ASN A 167 6.95 11.33 14.99
C ASN A 167 5.95 11.31 13.83
N LEU A 168 6.07 12.24 12.87
CA LEU A 168 5.31 12.27 11.64
C LEU A 168 6.01 11.37 10.60
N VAL A 169 5.49 10.16 10.42
CA VAL A 169 6.07 9.17 9.52
C VAL A 169 5.54 9.34 8.10
N ASN A 170 6.40 9.12 7.10
CA ASN A 170 6.02 9.07 5.70
C ASN A 170 5.20 7.80 5.42
N CYS A 171 4.00 7.98 4.91
CA CYS A 171 3.07 6.88 4.62
C CYS A 171 3.37 6.14 3.30
N SER A 172 4.35 6.57 2.51
CA SER A 172 4.62 6.03 1.16
C SER A 172 3.40 6.10 0.23
N ILE A 173 2.61 7.15 0.39
CA ILE A 173 1.46 7.51 -0.46
C ILE A 173 1.67 8.96 -0.90
N TYR A 174 1.71 9.18 -2.21
CA TYR A 174 2.05 10.45 -2.84
C TYR A 174 1.01 10.83 -3.90
N ALA A 175 0.87 12.13 -4.16
CA ALA A 175 0.23 12.66 -5.35
C ALA A 175 1.26 13.50 -6.11
N PHE A 176 1.42 13.22 -7.39
CA PHE A 176 2.42 13.84 -8.23
C PHE A 176 1.81 14.40 -9.53
N GLY A 177 2.30 15.54 -9.97
CA GLY A 177 2.15 15.97 -11.37
C GLY A 177 3.18 15.26 -12.26
N PRO A 178 2.95 15.16 -13.59
CA PRO A 178 3.86 14.46 -14.50
C PRO A 178 5.25 15.08 -14.57
N GLU A 179 5.40 16.38 -14.26
CA GLU A 179 6.68 17.07 -14.17
C GLU A 179 7.62 16.52 -13.09
N ILE A 180 7.11 15.69 -12.17
CA ILE A 180 7.91 15.09 -11.11
C ILE A 180 9.02 14.18 -11.66
N PHE A 181 8.81 13.54 -12.81
CA PHE A 181 9.80 12.65 -13.43
C PHE A 181 11.12 13.36 -13.72
N ARG A 182 11.07 14.64 -14.08
CA ARG A 182 12.29 15.45 -14.26
C ARG A 182 13.10 15.59 -12.96
N LEU A 183 12.45 15.67 -11.80
CA LEU A 183 13.14 15.73 -10.52
C LEU A 183 13.60 14.33 -10.08
N LEU A 184 12.77 13.31 -10.26
CA LEU A 184 13.13 11.90 -9.97
C LEU A 184 14.38 11.48 -10.72
N SER A 185 14.57 11.90 -11.98
CA SER A 185 15.76 11.59 -12.78
C SER A 185 17.06 12.24 -12.27
N GLN A 186 16.96 13.25 -11.39
CA GLN A 186 18.12 13.93 -10.80
C GLN A 186 18.50 13.35 -9.42
N ILE A 187 17.68 12.47 -8.84
CA ILE A 187 17.95 11.80 -7.57
C ILE A 187 19.23 10.98 -7.69
N ARG A 188 20.09 11.08 -6.69
CA ARG A 188 21.36 10.37 -6.64
C ARG A 188 21.26 9.15 -5.71
N LEU A 189 22.18 8.23 -5.89
CA LEU A 189 22.29 7.05 -5.06
C LEU A 189 22.54 7.43 -3.60
N SER A 190 21.66 7.00 -2.71
CA SER A 190 21.77 7.27 -1.27
C SER A 190 22.89 6.46 -0.61
N LYS A 191 23.18 6.74 0.66
CA LYS A 191 24.11 5.93 1.48
C LYS A 191 23.69 4.46 1.59
N ARG A 192 22.39 4.18 1.41
CA ARG A 192 21.81 2.83 1.39
C ARG A 192 21.94 2.14 0.04
N LYS A 193 22.53 2.81 -0.96
CA LYS A 193 22.66 2.37 -2.35
C LYS A 193 21.29 2.18 -3.03
N GLU A 194 20.37 3.09 -2.75
CA GLU A 194 19.02 3.13 -3.32
C GLU A 194 18.72 4.53 -3.88
N TYR A 195 17.93 4.64 -4.94
CA TYR A 195 17.36 5.90 -5.43
C TYR A 195 16.04 6.13 -4.67
N GLU A 196 16.04 7.01 -3.69
CA GLU A 196 14.93 7.17 -2.74
C GLU A 196 14.00 8.32 -3.15
N VAL A 197 12.70 8.03 -3.32
CA VAL A 197 11.71 9.07 -3.67
C VAL A 197 11.64 10.19 -2.63
N THR A 198 12.00 9.88 -1.38
CA THR A 198 12.01 10.85 -0.27
C THR A 198 13.07 11.96 -0.42
N ASP A 199 14.07 11.78 -1.29
CA ASP A 199 15.01 12.84 -1.63
C ASP A 199 14.33 14.03 -2.31
N LEU A 200 13.15 13.83 -2.93
CA LEU A 200 12.30 14.91 -3.45
C LEU A 200 11.96 15.98 -2.40
N PHE A 201 11.89 15.59 -1.11
CA PHE A 201 11.58 16.53 -0.03
C PHE A 201 12.62 17.62 0.16
N SER A 202 13.83 17.41 -0.37
CA SER A 202 14.90 18.42 -0.41
C SER A 202 15.01 19.16 -1.76
N MET A 203 14.29 18.69 -2.79
CA MET A 203 14.42 19.19 -4.17
C MET A 203 13.22 20.01 -4.63
N ALA A 204 12.07 19.86 -3.96
CA ALA A 204 10.82 20.55 -4.30
C ALA A 204 10.01 20.84 -3.03
N ASP A 205 9.11 21.82 -3.13
CA ASP A 205 8.10 22.04 -2.10
C ASP A 205 7.04 20.93 -2.20
N VAL A 206 7.10 19.96 -1.29
CA VAL A 206 6.14 18.86 -1.20
C VAL A 206 5.11 19.21 -0.14
N LYS A 207 3.84 19.29 -0.52
CA LYS A 207 2.74 19.53 0.39
C LYS A 207 2.54 18.33 1.32
N ALA A 208 2.50 18.57 2.61
CA ALA A 208 2.25 17.54 3.59
C ALA A 208 0.75 17.40 3.86
N VAL A 209 0.23 16.19 3.73
CA VAL A 209 -1.14 15.81 4.08
C VAL A 209 -1.07 14.87 5.28
N VAL A 210 -1.46 15.36 6.45
CA VAL A 210 -1.43 14.55 7.68
C VAL A 210 -2.72 13.76 7.78
N LEU A 211 -2.58 12.43 7.89
CA LEU A 211 -3.69 11.51 8.17
C LEU A 211 -4.06 11.57 9.64
N GLU A 212 -5.35 11.69 9.94
CA GLU A 212 -5.90 11.77 11.29
C GLU A 212 -6.50 10.41 11.70
N ASP A 213 -7.75 10.18 11.32
CA ASP A 213 -8.49 8.95 11.66
C ASP A 213 -8.34 7.85 10.58
N GLU A 214 -7.81 8.20 9.40
CA GLU A 214 -7.62 7.27 8.29
C GLU A 214 -6.67 6.13 8.69
N TYR A 215 -7.03 4.91 8.33
CA TYR A 215 -6.19 3.75 8.57
C TYR A 215 -4.96 3.74 7.68
N TRP A 216 -3.82 3.46 8.27
CA TRP A 216 -2.57 3.27 7.55
C TRP A 216 -1.65 2.30 8.30
N LEU A 217 -1.08 1.32 7.58
CA LEU A 217 -0.11 0.38 8.11
C LEU A 217 0.83 -0.11 7.01
N ASP A 218 2.15 -0.02 7.24
CA ASP A 218 3.20 -0.62 6.39
C ASP A 218 3.38 -2.10 6.76
N MET A 219 3.43 -2.97 5.75
CA MET A 219 3.66 -4.40 5.94
C MET A 219 5.16 -4.71 6.02
N GLY A 220 5.92 -4.00 6.83
CA GLY A 220 7.37 -4.16 6.98
C GLY A 220 7.80 -5.32 7.85
N MET A 221 6.99 -5.73 8.83
CA MET A 221 7.33 -6.69 9.88
C MET A 221 6.22 -7.73 10.06
N PRO A 222 6.54 -8.96 10.54
CA PRO A 222 5.55 -10.03 10.67
C PRO A 222 4.32 -9.70 11.52
N TRP A 223 4.48 -8.98 12.63
CA TRP A 223 3.36 -8.61 13.51
C TRP A 223 2.41 -7.60 12.85
N GLN A 224 2.88 -6.79 11.90
CA GLN A 224 2.03 -5.87 11.16
C GLN A 224 1.03 -6.61 10.27
N LEU A 225 1.36 -7.84 9.83
CA LEU A 225 0.42 -8.69 9.10
C LEU A 225 -0.81 -9.06 9.95
N PHE A 226 -0.64 -9.31 11.25
CA PHE A 226 -1.76 -9.59 12.15
C PHE A 226 -2.66 -8.37 12.31
N ASN A 227 -2.09 -7.19 12.58
CA ASN A 227 -2.84 -5.96 12.75
C ASN A 227 -3.63 -5.59 11.48
N ALA A 228 -2.98 -5.71 10.31
CA ALA A 228 -3.65 -5.46 9.04
C ALA A 228 -4.74 -6.49 8.75
N ASN A 229 -4.52 -7.77 9.07
CA ASN A 229 -5.52 -8.82 8.88
C ASN A 229 -6.75 -8.57 9.76
N GLU A 230 -6.57 -8.17 11.02
CA GLU A 230 -7.65 -7.82 11.93
C GLU A 230 -8.48 -6.63 11.39
N PHE A 231 -7.81 -5.57 10.95
CA PHE A 231 -8.48 -4.43 10.32
C PHE A 231 -9.29 -4.86 9.08
N LEU A 232 -8.68 -5.59 8.15
CA LEU A 232 -9.35 -6.03 6.93
C LEU A 232 -10.54 -6.94 7.22
N LEU A 233 -10.39 -7.86 8.17
CA LEU A 233 -11.49 -8.74 8.60
C LEU A 233 -12.66 -7.96 9.21
N SER A 234 -12.39 -6.85 9.92
CA SER A 234 -13.43 -6.01 10.48
C SER A 234 -14.27 -5.28 9.42
N GLN A 235 -13.71 -5.10 8.21
CA GLN A 235 -14.38 -4.44 7.08
C GLN A 235 -15.21 -5.41 6.23
N LEU A 236 -15.09 -6.73 6.41
CA LEU A 236 -15.78 -7.70 5.60
C LEU A 236 -17.29 -7.76 5.91
N PRO A 237 -18.15 -7.79 4.88
CA PRO A 237 -19.61 -7.85 5.07
C PRO A 237 -20.07 -9.26 5.42
N GLY A 238 -20.27 -9.55 6.69
CA GLY A 238 -21.08 -10.65 7.18
C GLY A 238 -20.88 -12.07 6.63
N LYS A 239 -21.81 -12.97 6.94
CA LYS A 239 -21.71 -14.43 6.76
C LYS A 239 -22.40 -14.91 5.46
N ARG A 240 -21.78 -15.83 4.72
CA ARG A 240 -22.40 -16.54 3.59
C ARG A 240 -22.31 -18.08 3.71
N GLY A 241 -21.91 -18.62 4.87
CA GLY A 241 -21.74 -20.05 5.12
C GLY A 241 -22.84 -20.66 6.00
N ILE A 242 -22.72 -21.95 6.27
CA ILE A 242 -23.61 -22.71 7.13
C ILE A 242 -22.99 -22.80 8.53
N ILE A 243 -23.78 -22.48 9.57
CA ILE A 243 -23.37 -22.58 10.98
C ILE A 243 -24.42 -23.45 11.68
N GLU A 244 -23.97 -24.60 12.21
CA GLU A 244 -24.84 -25.56 12.90
C GLU A 244 -24.22 -25.93 14.26
N ASP A 245 -25.04 -26.05 15.29
CA ASP A 245 -24.66 -26.47 16.66
C ASP A 245 -23.42 -25.78 17.23
N SER A 246 -23.23 -24.49 16.89
CA SER A 246 -22.00 -23.77 17.19
C SER A 246 -22.26 -22.43 17.88
N THR A 247 -21.31 -21.99 18.72
CA THR A 247 -21.32 -20.68 19.35
C THR A 247 -20.30 -19.77 18.66
N ILE A 248 -20.74 -18.62 18.19
CA ILE A 248 -19.91 -17.64 17.51
C ILE A 248 -19.83 -16.36 18.32
N LYS A 249 -18.62 -15.90 18.64
CA LYS A 249 -18.32 -14.58 19.19
C LYS A 249 -17.51 -13.74 18.21
N GLY A 250 -17.88 -12.47 18.05
CA GLY A 250 -17.20 -11.55 17.14
C GLY A 250 -17.54 -11.78 15.67
N PRO A 251 -16.90 -11.01 14.77
CA PRO A 251 -17.17 -11.07 13.33
C PRO A 251 -16.57 -12.34 12.71
N VAL A 252 -17.40 -13.03 11.91
CA VAL A 252 -16.97 -14.17 11.10
C VAL A 252 -17.44 -13.95 9.68
N TYR A 253 -16.51 -13.96 8.75
CA TYR A 253 -16.78 -13.95 7.32
C TYR A 253 -16.59 -15.37 6.76
N MET A 254 -17.55 -15.83 5.96
CA MET A 254 -17.55 -17.16 5.35
C MET A 254 -17.87 -17.04 3.87
N GLU A 255 -17.06 -17.66 3.04
CA GLU A 255 -17.36 -17.80 1.61
C GLU A 255 -18.38 -18.92 1.34
N GLU A 256 -18.81 -19.00 0.08
CA GLU A 256 -19.74 -20.02 -0.39
C GLU A 256 -19.25 -21.45 -0.09
N GLY A 257 -20.12 -22.27 0.48
CA GLY A 257 -19.81 -23.65 0.85
C GLY A 257 -18.99 -23.81 2.13
N ALA A 258 -18.58 -22.72 2.78
CA ALA A 258 -17.90 -22.79 4.08
C ALA A 258 -18.89 -23.21 5.19
N ARG A 259 -18.42 -24.01 6.15
CA ARG A 259 -19.25 -24.59 7.23
C ARG A 259 -18.55 -24.49 8.58
N ILE A 260 -19.33 -24.22 9.63
CA ILE A 260 -18.93 -24.36 11.03
C ILE A 260 -19.93 -25.29 11.72
N PHE A 261 -19.43 -26.36 12.32
CA PHE A 261 -20.26 -27.37 12.95
C PHE A 261 -19.72 -27.75 14.33
N ALA A 262 -20.62 -27.87 15.33
CA ALA A 262 -20.34 -28.32 16.70
C ALA A 262 -19.12 -27.63 17.34
N SER A 263 -18.93 -26.33 17.09
CA SER A 263 -17.70 -25.61 17.44
C SER A 263 -17.98 -24.34 18.22
N TYR A 264 -16.95 -23.88 18.99
CA TYR A 264 -16.89 -22.55 19.56
C TYR A 264 -15.85 -21.75 18.78
N VAL A 265 -16.29 -20.63 18.17
CA VAL A 265 -15.45 -19.78 17.34
C VAL A 265 -15.46 -18.34 17.88
N GLU A 266 -14.28 -17.78 18.05
CA GLU A 266 -14.08 -16.38 18.43
C GLU A 266 -13.36 -15.66 17.28
N GLY A 267 -14.06 -14.68 16.68
CA GLY A 267 -13.54 -13.86 15.57
C GLY A 267 -12.68 -12.69 16.07
N PRO A 268 -12.06 -11.93 15.12
CA PRO A 268 -12.40 -11.94 13.69
C PRO A 268 -11.87 -13.17 12.95
N LEU A 269 -12.70 -13.79 12.11
CA LEU A 269 -12.36 -15.00 11.33
C LEU A 269 -12.80 -14.87 9.87
N TYR A 270 -11.95 -15.34 8.95
CA TYR A 270 -12.29 -15.58 7.56
C TYR A 270 -12.19 -17.07 7.25
N LEU A 271 -13.26 -17.63 6.69
CA LEU A 271 -13.29 -18.97 6.14
C LEU A 271 -13.44 -18.89 4.62
N GLY A 272 -12.45 -19.39 3.93
CA GLY A 272 -12.46 -19.49 2.47
C GLY A 272 -13.48 -20.50 1.95
N LYS A 273 -13.67 -20.49 0.64
CA LYS A 273 -14.64 -21.34 -0.08
C LYS A 273 -14.46 -22.82 0.28
N ASN A 274 -15.59 -23.49 0.63
CA ASN A 274 -15.65 -24.91 1.00
C ASN A 274 -14.77 -25.30 2.22
N SER A 275 -14.35 -24.35 3.06
CA SER A 275 -13.66 -24.64 4.32
C SER A 275 -14.63 -25.16 5.37
N GLU A 276 -14.15 -26.02 6.28
CA GLU A 276 -14.96 -26.58 7.37
C GLU A 276 -14.21 -26.48 8.71
N ILE A 277 -14.92 -26.11 9.77
CA ILE A 277 -14.51 -26.13 11.17
C ILE A 277 -15.49 -27.01 11.93
#